data_974ff5eaaf5b706817ca6fa633295ec1
#
_entry.id   974ff5eaaf5b706817ca6fa633295ec1
#
_cell.length_a   1.000
_cell.length_b   1.000
_cell.length_c   1.000
_cell.angle_alpha   90.00
_cell.angle_beta   90.00
_cell.angle_gamma   90.00
#
_symmetry.space_group_name_H-M   'P 1'
#
loop_
_entity.id
_entity.type
_entity.pdbx_description
1 polymer ?
#
loop_
_entity_poly.entity_id
_entity_poly.type
_entity_poly.pdbx_seq_one_letter_code
_entity_poly.pdbx_strand_id
1 'polypeptide(L)'
;MRTLFRTTLVIAAALAASGCIIIANDGGGQTVITSTSPASARADTRAALALSDDRRPEEDRARDSLRMPLQVMVFSEISPGDHVADIRPEEGYYTRLFAPAVGDEGRVYAFVPTRTAQREKPYADALAETYGNVVPVVGLLDEMRFETPLDVVFMSQEYHDFHIPAFGVDVARMNRAVYDALKPGGLYIVIDHSGRAGTGNTEVQSLHRIEGDFLRAEVEAAGFVFEGASQALANPDDDRTVSVFDESIRGQTDQFVYRFRKPG
;
A
#
# COMPACT_ATOMS: atom_id res chain seq x y z
N MET A 1 9.12 -50.05 -48.29
CA MET A 1 10.13 -49.65 -47.31
C MET A 1 9.92 -48.17 -46.95
N ARG A 2 9.31 -47.88 -45.79
CA ARG A 2 9.16 -46.51 -45.31
C ARG A 2 10.03 -46.37 -44.06
N THR A 3 11.04 -45.56 -44.16
CA THR A 3 12.01 -45.24 -43.11
C THR A 3 11.40 -44.23 -42.17
N LEU A 4 11.17 -44.63 -40.89
CA LEU A 4 10.75 -43.70 -39.82
C LEU A 4 12.00 -43.02 -39.23
N PHE A 5 12.10 -41.72 -39.38
CA PHE A 5 13.04 -40.90 -38.62
C PHE A 5 12.45 -40.65 -37.20
N ARG A 6 13.13 -41.17 -36.21
CA ARG A 6 12.88 -40.84 -34.79
C ARG A 6 13.71 -39.60 -34.46
N THR A 7 13.01 -38.47 -34.24
CA THR A 7 13.64 -37.26 -33.69
C THR A 7 13.71 -37.40 -32.18
N THR A 8 14.90 -37.52 -31.64
CA THR A 8 15.13 -37.54 -30.18
C THR A 8 15.15 -36.07 -29.71
N LEU A 9 14.15 -35.69 -28.93
CA LEU A 9 14.10 -34.38 -28.27
C LEU A 9 14.95 -34.44 -27.01
N VAL A 10 16.06 -33.72 -27.01
CA VAL A 10 16.90 -33.53 -25.82
C VAL A 10 16.28 -32.37 -25.00
N ILE A 11 15.66 -32.70 -23.89
CA ILE A 11 15.19 -31.71 -22.92
C ILE A 11 16.36 -31.35 -22.01
N ALA A 12 16.94 -30.20 -22.20
CA ALA A 12 17.87 -29.62 -21.24
C ALA A 12 17.06 -29.11 -20.03
N ALA A 13 17.20 -29.77 -18.89
CA ALA A 13 16.61 -29.32 -17.63
C ALA A 13 17.41 -28.11 -17.11
N ALA A 14 16.90 -26.90 -17.36
CA ALA A 14 17.29 -25.72 -16.59
C ALA A 14 16.46 -25.71 -15.31
N LEU A 15 17.13 -25.79 -14.15
CA LEU A 15 16.52 -25.55 -12.84
C LEU A 15 16.14 -24.05 -12.76
N ALA A 16 14.91 -23.74 -13.13
CA ALA A 16 14.30 -22.45 -12.85
C ALA A 16 13.27 -22.64 -11.73
N ALA A 17 13.27 -21.70 -10.78
CA ALA A 17 12.38 -21.64 -9.63
C ALA A 17 10.92 -21.92 -10.04
N SER A 18 10.30 -22.93 -9.41
CA SER A 18 8.97 -23.44 -9.77
C SER A 18 7.89 -22.42 -9.45
N GLY A 19 7.41 -21.67 -10.47
CA GLY A 19 6.13 -21.00 -10.43
C GLY A 19 5.03 -21.99 -10.89
N CYS A 20 3.94 -22.12 -10.16
CA CYS A 20 2.75 -22.82 -10.65
C CYS A 20 2.09 -21.99 -11.75
N ILE A 21 1.93 -22.59 -12.94
CA ILE A 21 1.14 -21.99 -14.03
C ILE A 21 -0.29 -22.51 -13.88
N ILE A 22 -1.24 -21.63 -13.58
CA ILE A 22 -2.66 -21.96 -13.62
C ILE A 22 -3.20 -21.48 -14.98
N ILE A 23 -3.67 -22.43 -15.80
CA ILE A 23 -4.34 -22.12 -17.04
C ILE A 23 -5.85 -22.15 -16.77
N ALA A 24 -6.48 -20.99 -16.71
CA ALA A 24 -7.93 -20.87 -16.66
C ALA A 24 -8.46 -20.54 -18.07
N ASN A 25 -9.47 -21.29 -18.53
CA ASN A 25 -10.13 -21.08 -19.83
C ASN A 25 -11.48 -20.44 -19.55
N ASP A 26 -11.69 -19.20 -19.96
CA ASP A 26 -12.90 -18.40 -19.69
C ASP A 26 -14.04 -18.61 -20.70
N GLY A 27 -13.99 -19.66 -21.48
CA GLY A 27 -15.04 -19.95 -22.48
C GLY A 27 -15.09 -19.01 -23.69
N GLY A 28 -14.25 -17.96 -23.73
CA GLY A 28 -14.17 -16.95 -24.79
C GLY A 28 -12.93 -17.06 -25.68
N GLY A 29 -12.10 -18.08 -25.49
CA GLY A 29 -10.93 -18.35 -26.34
C GLY A 29 -9.68 -17.52 -26.00
N GLN A 30 -9.65 -16.75 -24.93
CA GLN A 30 -8.45 -16.13 -24.39
C GLN A 30 -7.85 -17.00 -23.27
N THR A 31 -6.61 -17.41 -23.46
CA THR A 31 -5.84 -18.11 -22.41
C THR A 31 -5.16 -17.06 -21.52
N VAL A 32 -5.64 -16.87 -20.30
CA VAL A 32 -4.97 -16.04 -19.30
C VAL A 32 -3.94 -16.89 -18.57
N ILE A 33 -2.67 -16.63 -18.81
CA ILE A 33 -1.58 -17.28 -18.10
C ILE A 33 -1.24 -16.39 -16.90
N THR A 34 -1.70 -16.75 -15.71
CA THR A 34 -1.24 -16.14 -14.45
C THR A 34 -0.09 -16.97 -13.91
N SER A 35 1.13 -16.47 -13.99
CA SER A 35 2.26 -17.04 -13.27
C SER A 35 2.34 -16.39 -11.89
N THR A 36 2.01 -17.14 -10.83
CA THR A 36 2.35 -16.73 -9.47
C THR A 36 3.80 -17.08 -9.21
N SER A 37 4.65 -16.05 -9.02
CA SER A 37 6.01 -16.29 -8.53
C SER A 37 5.96 -16.85 -7.10
N PRO A 38 6.98 -17.62 -6.65
CA PRO A 38 7.05 -18.05 -5.24
C PRO A 38 6.99 -16.90 -4.24
N ALA A 39 7.46 -15.72 -4.63
CA ALA A 39 7.36 -14.50 -3.82
C ALA A 39 5.90 -14.02 -3.71
N SER A 40 5.15 -13.98 -4.80
CA SER A 40 3.73 -13.63 -4.82
C SER A 40 2.90 -14.59 -3.95
N ALA A 41 3.09 -15.90 -4.08
CA ALA A 41 2.39 -16.90 -3.27
C ALA A 41 2.70 -16.77 -1.76
N ARG A 42 3.91 -16.34 -1.40
CA ARG A 42 4.29 -16.07 0.00
C ARG A 42 3.62 -14.80 0.52
N ALA A 43 3.55 -13.74 -0.29
CA ALA A 43 2.85 -12.51 0.06
C ALA A 43 1.37 -12.78 0.30
N ASP A 44 0.71 -13.54 -0.58
CA ASP A 44 -0.70 -13.94 -0.42
C ASP A 44 -0.93 -14.69 0.89
N THR A 45 -0.07 -15.66 1.22
CA THR A 45 -0.18 -16.43 2.46
C THR A 45 0.00 -15.56 3.69
N ARG A 46 0.94 -14.62 3.69
CA ARG A 46 1.20 -13.71 4.81
C ARG A 46 0.08 -12.72 5.01
N ALA A 47 -0.43 -12.13 3.93
CA ALA A 47 -1.59 -11.27 3.98
C ALA A 47 -2.81 -12.00 4.57
N ALA A 48 -3.07 -13.23 4.14
CA ALA A 48 -4.15 -14.05 4.67
C ALA A 48 -3.98 -14.36 6.17
N LEU A 49 -2.75 -14.67 6.63
CA LEU A 49 -2.46 -14.88 8.05
C LEU A 49 -2.67 -13.60 8.86
N ALA A 50 -2.25 -12.45 8.36
CA ALA A 50 -2.46 -11.16 9.02
C ALA A 50 -3.95 -10.81 9.13
N LEU A 51 -4.76 -11.13 8.12
CA LEU A 51 -6.20 -10.93 8.18
C LEU A 51 -6.88 -11.79 9.23
N SER A 52 -6.36 -12.99 9.49
CA SER A 52 -6.91 -13.92 10.48
C SER A 52 -6.39 -13.69 11.90
N ASP A 53 -5.56 -12.68 12.15
CA ASP A 53 -5.02 -12.39 13.48
C ASP A 53 -6.15 -12.06 14.46
N ASP A 54 -6.23 -12.82 15.55
CA ASP A 54 -7.31 -12.71 16.56
C ASP A 54 -7.24 -11.38 17.35
N ARG A 55 -6.09 -10.68 17.32
CA ARG A 55 -5.92 -9.37 17.95
C ARG A 55 -6.59 -8.23 17.18
N ARG A 56 -7.03 -8.48 15.93
CA ARG A 56 -7.80 -7.49 15.16
C ARG A 56 -9.19 -7.32 15.73
N PRO A 57 -9.63 -6.09 16.02
CA PRO A 57 -10.97 -5.85 16.53
C PRO A 57 -12.05 -6.11 15.46
N GLU A 58 -13.29 -6.34 15.90
CA GLU A 58 -14.41 -6.63 15.00
C GLU A 58 -14.73 -5.43 14.09
N GLU A 59 -14.53 -4.22 14.58
CA GLU A 59 -14.71 -2.98 13.81
C GLU A 59 -13.78 -2.92 12.59
N ASP A 60 -12.57 -3.45 12.69
CA ASP A 60 -11.64 -3.55 11.55
C ASP A 60 -12.12 -4.61 10.56
N ARG A 61 -12.53 -5.79 11.06
CA ARG A 61 -13.03 -6.89 10.23
C ARG A 61 -14.28 -6.48 9.45
N ALA A 62 -15.18 -5.70 10.07
CA ALA A 62 -16.37 -5.16 9.41
C ALA A 62 -16.05 -4.24 8.23
N ARG A 63 -14.85 -3.61 8.21
CA ARG A 63 -14.39 -2.74 7.13
C ARG A 63 -13.60 -3.47 6.02
N ASP A 64 -13.26 -4.75 6.20
CA ASP A 64 -12.41 -5.49 5.26
C ASP A 64 -13.01 -5.53 3.84
N SER A 65 -14.33 -5.66 3.72
CA SER A 65 -15.01 -5.66 2.42
C SER A 65 -14.89 -4.33 1.65
N LEU A 66 -14.71 -3.22 2.37
CA LEU A 66 -14.55 -1.89 1.79
C LEU A 66 -13.08 -1.50 1.59
N ARG A 67 -12.19 -2.05 2.41
CA ARG A 67 -10.76 -1.71 2.39
C ARG A 67 -9.90 -2.72 1.62
N MET A 68 -10.48 -3.83 1.18
CA MET A 68 -9.85 -4.86 0.38
C MET A 68 -8.41 -5.22 0.83
N PRO A 69 -8.19 -5.49 2.15
CA PRO A 69 -6.86 -5.51 2.74
C PRO A 69 -5.95 -6.60 2.17
N LEU A 70 -6.50 -7.74 1.74
CA LEU A 70 -5.69 -8.78 1.09
C LEU A 70 -5.01 -8.23 -0.16
N GLN A 71 -5.78 -7.61 -1.04
CA GLN A 71 -5.27 -7.07 -2.30
C GLN A 71 -4.28 -5.92 -2.08
N VAL A 72 -4.56 -5.04 -1.11
CA VAL A 72 -3.67 -3.93 -0.74
C VAL A 72 -2.35 -4.46 -0.20
N MET A 73 -2.37 -5.42 0.72
CA MET A 73 -1.15 -6.00 1.29
C MET A 73 -0.29 -6.73 0.25
N VAL A 74 -0.93 -7.52 -0.62
CA VAL A 74 -0.23 -8.19 -1.72
C VAL A 74 0.42 -7.17 -2.66
N PHE A 75 -0.30 -6.10 -3.00
CA PHE A 75 0.24 -5.03 -3.84
C PHE A 75 1.39 -4.27 -3.16
N SER A 76 1.39 -4.17 -1.83
CA SER A 76 2.42 -3.50 -1.04
C SER A 76 3.70 -4.34 -0.87
N GLU A 77 3.72 -5.60 -1.27
CA GLU A 77 4.86 -6.54 -1.22
C GLU A 77 5.49 -6.70 0.17
N ILE A 78 4.77 -6.36 1.25
CA ILE A 78 5.29 -6.44 2.63
C ILE A 78 5.67 -7.89 2.97
N SER A 79 6.89 -8.04 3.48
CA SER A 79 7.54 -9.33 3.72
C SER A 79 8.04 -9.48 5.16
N PRO A 80 8.26 -10.71 5.64
CA PRO A 80 8.86 -10.94 6.95
C PRO A 80 10.23 -10.28 7.07
N GLY A 81 10.44 -9.59 8.20
CA GLY A 81 11.67 -8.85 8.49
C GLY A 81 11.68 -7.42 7.97
N ASP A 82 10.65 -6.99 7.20
CA ASP A 82 10.58 -5.63 6.69
C ASP A 82 10.41 -4.59 7.80
N HIS A 83 10.97 -3.44 7.56
CA HIS A 83 10.76 -2.21 8.32
C HIS A 83 9.75 -1.34 7.55
N VAL A 84 8.55 -1.24 8.09
CA VAL A 84 7.41 -0.54 7.46
C VAL A 84 7.07 0.70 8.28
N ALA A 85 6.91 1.86 7.64
CA ALA A 85 6.29 3.01 8.29
C ALA A 85 4.85 3.16 7.80
N ASP A 86 3.90 3.18 8.74
CA ASP A 86 2.50 3.53 8.51
C ASP A 86 2.34 5.00 8.92
N ILE A 87 2.14 5.85 7.91
CA ILE A 87 2.11 7.31 8.12
C ILE A 87 0.69 7.72 8.49
N ARG A 88 0.55 8.27 9.70
CA ARG A 88 -0.71 8.64 10.32
C ARG A 88 -1.69 7.47 10.35
N PRO A 89 -1.35 6.38 11.09
CA PRO A 89 -2.16 5.16 11.14
C PRO A 89 -3.55 5.36 11.76
N GLU A 90 -3.81 6.53 12.37
CA GLU A 90 -5.02 6.82 13.14
C GLU A 90 -5.27 5.73 14.21
N GLU A 91 -6.39 5.00 14.11
CA GLU A 91 -6.72 3.88 15.01
C GLU A 91 -5.95 2.59 14.68
N GLY A 92 -5.17 2.55 13.58
CA GLY A 92 -4.22 1.49 13.27
C GLY A 92 -4.75 0.32 12.46
N TYR A 93 -5.73 0.52 11.58
CA TYR A 93 -6.27 -0.55 10.73
C TYR A 93 -5.18 -1.30 9.96
N TYR A 94 -4.33 -0.59 9.22
CA TYR A 94 -3.24 -1.22 8.44
C TYR A 94 -2.07 -1.63 9.32
N THR A 95 -1.74 -0.89 10.37
CA THR A 95 -0.71 -1.26 11.35
C THR A 95 -0.97 -2.65 11.93
N ARG A 96 -2.25 -3.00 12.27
CA ARG A 96 -2.64 -4.32 12.77
C ARG A 96 -2.47 -5.45 11.75
N LEU A 97 -2.44 -5.11 10.48
CA LEU A 97 -2.16 -6.06 9.41
C LEU A 97 -0.65 -6.19 9.14
N PHE A 98 0.06 -5.08 9.18
CA PHE A 98 1.51 -5.08 8.92
C PHE A 98 2.30 -5.76 10.04
N ALA A 99 1.93 -5.53 11.30
CA ALA A 99 2.65 -6.09 12.44
C ALA A 99 2.79 -7.62 12.39
N PRO A 100 1.73 -8.43 12.21
CA PRO A 100 1.90 -9.87 12.04
C PRO A 100 2.53 -10.27 10.70
N ALA A 101 2.39 -9.45 9.66
CA ALA A 101 2.96 -9.75 8.34
C ALA A 101 4.50 -9.66 8.34
N VAL A 102 5.07 -8.63 8.98
CA VAL A 102 6.52 -8.46 9.09
C VAL A 102 7.14 -9.40 10.15
N GLY A 103 6.35 -9.87 11.13
CA GLY A 103 6.79 -10.80 12.17
C GLY A 103 7.78 -10.18 13.16
N ASP A 104 8.37 -11.03 14.01
CA ASP A 104 9.17 -10.59 15.17
C ASP A 104 10.50 -9.89 14.79
N GLU A 105 11.05 -10.24 13.63
CA GLU A 105 12.28 -9.65 13.10
C GLU A 105 12.05 -8.31 12.38
N GLY A 106 10.81 -8.06 11.93
CA GLY A 106 10.40 -6.81 11.31
C GLY A 106 9.96 -5.76 12.32
N ARG A 107 9.69 -4.54 11.83
CA ARG A 107 9.18 -3.43 12.64
C ARG A 107 8.12 -2.67 11.86
N VAL A 108 7.10 -2.21 12.58
CA VAL A 108 6.12 -1.27 12.05
C VAL A 108 6.20 0.03 12.82
N TYR A 109 6.65 1.09 12.18
CA TYR A 109 6.70 2.42 12.77
C TYR A 109 5.34 3.09 12.56
N ALA A 110 4.57 3.22 13.64
CA ALA A 110 3.33 3.97 13.67
C ALA A 110 3.67 5.47 13.78
N PHE A 111 3.81 6.14 12.63
CA PHE A 111 4.25 7.54 12.59
C PHE A 111 3.08 8.48 12.79
N VAL A 112 3.09 9.20 13.90
CA VAL A 112 2.07 10.18 14.29
C VAL A 112 2.62 11.59 14.07
N PRO A 113 2.00 12.41 13.21
CA PRO A 113 2.41 13.79 13.05
C PRO A 113 2.32 14.57 14.36
N THR A 114 3.33 15.40 14.65
CA THR A 114 3.38 16.20 15.89
C THR A 114 2.09 16.99 16.13
N ARG A 115 1.46 17.49 15.06
CA ARG A 115 0.22 18.26 15.12
C ARG A 115 -0.96 17.47 15.71
N THR A 116 -1.05 16.18 15.41
CA THR A 116 -2.15 15.31 15.84
C THR A 116 -1.78 14.43 17.03
N ALA A 117 -0.53 14.52 17.53
CA ALA A 117 0.04 13.62 18.51
C ALA A 117 -0.77 13.56 19.82
N GLN A 118 -1.34 14.67 20.28
CA GLN A 118 -2.16 14.67 21.49
C GLN A 118 -3.38 13.72 21.37
N ARG A 119 -3.95 13.61 20.18
CA ARG A 119 -5.13 12.77 19.91
C ARG A 119 -4.74 11.36 19.49
N GLU A 120 -3.72 11.22 18.65
CA GLU A 120 -3.45 9.99 17.91
C GLU A 120 -2.35 9.11 18.54
N LYS A 121 -1.40 9.72 19.31
CA LYS A 121 -0.35 8.94 19.98
C LYS A 121 -0.89 7.84 20.90
N PRO A 122 -1.98 8.04 21.68
CA PRO A 122 -2.54 6.97 22.51
C PRO A 122 -2.93 5.71 21.71
N TYR A 123 -3.39 5.85 20.47
CA TYR A 123 -3.67 4.70 19.60
C TYR A 123 -2.38 3.97 19.20
N ALA A 124 -1.35 4.71 18.82
CA ALA A 124 -0.04 4.15 18.48
C ALA A 124 0.61 3.43 19.67
N ASP A 125 0.49 3.98 20.89
CA ASP A 125 0.97 3.34 22.10
C ASP A 125 0.22 2.03 22.40
N ALA A 126 -1.11 2.00 22.25
CA ALA A 126 -1.92 0.79 22.43
C ALA A 126 -1.60 -0.29 21.37
N LEU A 127 -1.26 0.12 20.15
CA LEU A 127 -0.78 -0.80 19.11
C LEU A 127 0.56 -1.41 19.51
N ALA A 128 1.49 -0.62 20.06
CA ALA A 128 2.79 -1.11 20.53
C ALA A 128 2.65 -2.09 21.72
N GLU A 129 1.69 -1.85 22.62
CA GLU A 129 1.37 -2.78 23.71
C GLU A 129 0.80 -4.10 23.20
N THR A 130 -0.01 -4.05 22.14
CA THR A 130 -0.66 -5.24 21.55
C THR A 130 0.29 -6.04 20.67
N TYR A 131 1.12 -5.34 19.90
CA TYR A 131 2.06 -5.91 18.93
C TYR A 131 3.48 -5.48 19.30
N GLY A 132 4.26 -6.33 19.90
CA GLY A 132 5.60 -6.01 20.41
C GLY A 132 6.61 -5.52 19.36
N ASN A 133 6.28 -5.57 18.08
CA ASN A 133 7.08 -5.09 16.95
C ASN A 133 6.55 -3.77 16.35
N VAL A 134 5.55 -3.14 16.98
CA VAL A 134 5.09 -1.79 16.60
C VAL A 134 5.84 -0.75 17.44
N VAL A 135 6.33 0.30 16.77
CA VAL A 135 7.12 1.38 17.39
C VAL A 135 6.41 2.71 17.12
N PRO A 136 5.82 3.37 18.13
CA PRO A 136 5.28 4.71 18.00
C PRO A 136 6.37 5.73 17.71
N VAL A 137 6.19 6.54 16.68
CA VAL A 137 7.10 7.63 16.33
C VAL A 137 6.31 8.91 16.20
N VAL A 138 6.72 9.98 16.90
CA VAL A 138 6.12 11.31 16.76
C VAL A 138 7.11 12.24 16.09
N GLY A 139 6.68 12.91 15.02
CA GLY A 139 7.58 13.79 14.26
C GLY A 139 6.87 14.75 13.32
N LEU A 140 7.68 15.58 12.66
CA LEU A 140 7.22 16.40 11.54
C LEU A 140 7.25 15.58 10.25
N LEU A 141 6.22 15.71 9.43
CA LEU A 141 6.08 14.97 8.18
C LEU A 141 7.20 15.31 7.17
N ASP A 142 7.66 16.53 7.17
CA ASP A 142 8.73 17.00 6.28
C ASP A 142 10.14 16.82 6.86
N GLU A 143 10.25 16.18 8.04
CA GLU A 143 11.52 15.87 8.72
C GLU A 143 11.52 14.46 9.33
N MET A 144 10.80 13.51 8.70
CA MET A 144 10.69 12.15 9.20
C MET A 144 12.07 11.51 9.44
N ARG A 145 12.22 10.85 10.60
CA ARG A 145 13.43 10.10 10.97
C ARG A 145 13.02 8.76 11.57
N PHE A 146 13.72 7.72 11.17
CA PHE A 146 13.56 6.36 11.67
C PHE A 146 14.93 5.81 12.10
N GLU A 147 14.93 4.86 13.04
CA GLU A 147 16.17 4.27 13.56
C GLU A 147 16.95 3.51 12.48
N THR A 148 16.23 2.94 11.52
CA THR A 148 16.80 2.17 10.40
C THR A 148 16.12 2.56 9.09
N PRO A 149 16.82 2.43 7.94
CA PRO A 149 16.19 2.60 6.64
C PRO A 149 15.01 1.64 6.45
N LEU A 150 13.95 2.13 5.81
CA LEU A 150 12.69 1.41 5.63
C LEU A 150 12.66 0.61 4.33
N ASP A 151 11.92 -0.50 4.35
CA ASP A 151 11.57 -1.28 3.17
C ASP A 151 10.32 -0.71 2.48
N VAL A 152 9.32 -0.31 3.31
CA VAL A 152 8.05 0.23 2.81
C VAL A 152 7.65 1.45 3.64
N VAL A 153 7.19 2.50 2.97
CA VAL A 153 6.38 3.57 3.56
C VAL A 153 4.97 3.45 3.00
N PHE A 154 4.00 3.44 3.90
CA PHE A 154 2.58 3.32 3.57
C PHE A 154 1.82 4.53 4.06
N MET A 155 0.93 5.08 3.22
CA MET A 155 0.07 6.22 3.55
C MET A 155 -1.32 5.96 2.98
N SER A 156 -2.35 6.05 3.80
CA SER A 156 -3.73 5.73 3.40
C SER A 156 -4.70 6.83 3.74
N GLN A 157 -5.28 7.45 2.70
CA GLN A 157 -6.35 8.47 2.79
C GLN A 157 -5.92 9.76 3.51
N GLU A 158 -4.62 10.10 3.44
CA GLU A 158 -4.03 11.22 4.17
C GLU A 158 -3.32 12.22 3.27
N TYR A 159 -2.86 11.80 2.09
CA TYR A 159 -2.00 12.65 1.26
C TYR A 159 -2.71 13.94 0.83
N HIS A 160 -4.00 13.86 0.49
CA HIS A 160 -4.80 15.01 0.13
C HIS A 160 -4.91 16.03 1.27
N ASP A 161 -5.00 15.58 2.53
CA ASP A 161 -5.10 16.45 3.71
C ASP A 161 -3.84 17.32 3.89
N PHE A 162 -2.67 16.81 3.50
CA PHE A 162 -1.42 17.56 3.63
C PHE A 162 -1.31 18.73 2.65
N HIS A 163 -2.17 18.81 1.65
CA HIS A 163 -2.36 19.99 0.81
C HIS A 163 -3.29 21.05 1.42
N ILE A 164 -4.03 20.72 2.47
CA ILE A 164 -4.88 21.69 3.16
C ILE A 164 -3.98 22.63 3.96
N PRO A 165 -4.03 23.97 3.72
CA PRO A 165 -3.11 24.92 4.35
C PRO A 165 -3.09 24.85 5.89
N ALA A 166 -4.21 24.48 6.49
CA ALA A 166 -4.33 24.32 7.93
C ALA A 166 -3.40 23.23 8.49
N PHE A 167 -2.96 22.24 7.73
CA PHE A 167 -1.99 21.23 8.19
C PHE A 167 -0.55 21.78 8.21
N GLY A 168 -0.22 22.77 7.40
CA GLY A 168 1.08 23.42 7.38
C GLY A 168 2.23 22.53 6.91
N VAL A 169 1.93 21.56 6.05
CA VAL A 169 2.91 20.60 5.51
C VAL A 169 3.50 21.13 4.20
N ASP A 170 4.80 21.08 4.06
CA ASP A 170 5.48 21.20 2.76
C ASP A 170 5.52 19.81 2.13
N VAL A 171 4.59 19.55 1.20
CA VAL A 171 4.43 18.23 0.57
C VAL A 171 5.66 17.82 -0.23
N ALA A 172 6.36 18.75 -0.87
CA ALA A 172 7.59 18.43 -1.59
C ALA A 172 8.70 17.96 -0.64
N ARG A 173 8.85 18.62 0.52
CA ARG A 173 9.78 18.21 1.56
C ARG A 173 9.35 16.89 2.21
N MET A 174 8.04 16.69 2.44
CA MET A 174 7.49 15.43 2.94
C MET A 174 7.85 14.26 2.01
N ASN A 175 7.58 14.38 0.71
CA ASN A 175 7.92 13.35 -0.27
C ASN A 175 9.44 13.10 -0.31
N ARG A 176 10.25 14.14 -0.15
CA ARG A 176 11.71 13.98 -0.04
C ARG A 176 12.12 13.26 1.23
N ALA A 177 11.49 13.55 2.37
CA ALA A 177 11.75 12.87 3.64
C ALA A 177 11.38 11.37 3.55
N VAL A 178 10.26 11.03 2.90
CA VAL A 178 9.89 9.64 2.57
C VAL A 178 10.97 8.98 1.71
N TYR A 179 11.41 9.66 0.65
CA TYR A 179 12.46 9.14 -0.22
C TYR A 179 13.76 8.85 0.54
N ASP A 180 14.18 9.78 1.40
CA ASP A 180 15.43 9.66 2.15
C ASP A 180 15.33 8.56 3.23
N ALA A 181 14.14 8.31 3.79
CA ALA A 181 13.90 7.26 4.78
C ALA A 181 13.94 5.84 4.19
N LEU A 182 13.65 5.67 2.91
CA LEU A 182 13.60 4.36 2.26
C LEU A 182 15.00 3.85 1.87
N LYS A 183 15.17 2.54 1.93
CA LYS A 183 16.31 1.84 1.29
C LYS A 183 16.28 2.03 -0.23
N PRO A 184 17.42 1.93 -0.94
CA PRO A 184 17.40 1.72 -2.38
C PRO A 184 16.54 0.49 -2.73
N GLY A 185 15.62 0.63 -3.68
CA GLY A 185 14.63 -0.40 -4.02
C GLY A 185 13.39 -0.43 -3.12
N GLY A 186 13.33 0.37 -2.05
CA GLY A 186 12.18 0.44 -1.15
C GLY A 186 10.94 1.04 -1.80
N LEU A 187 9.78 0.75 -1.24
CA LEU A 187 8.47 1.09 -1.79
C LEU A 187 7.79 2.23 -1.03
N TYR A 188 7.15 3.11 -1.75
CA TYR A 188 6.17 4.05 -1.22
C TYR A 188 4.79 3.71 -1.78
N ILE A 189 3.85 3.35 -0.90
CA ILE A 189 2.48 2.98 -1.22
C ILE A 189 1.58 4.12 -0.77
N VAL A 190 0.77 4.64 -1.69
CA VAL A 190 -0.19 5.70 -1.39
C VAL A 190 -1.58 5.26 -1.83
N ILE A 191 -2.51 5.31 -0.88
CA ILE A 191 -3.95 5.16 -1.14
C ILE A 191 -4.58 6.53 -0.90
N ASP A 192 -5.38 7.01 -1.86
CA ASP A 192 -6.15 8.23 -1.60
C ASP A 192 -7.44 8.29 -2.41
N HIS A 193 -8.33 9.19 -2.01
CA HIS A 193 -9.61 9.44 -2.67
C HIS A 193 -9.40 10.13 -4.00
N SER A 194 -9.88 9.48 -5.07
CA SER A 194 -9.73 9.98 -6.44
C SER A 194 -10.48 11.31 -6.63
N GLY A 195 -9.75 12.32 -7.07
CA GLY A 195 -10.30 13.56 -7.62
C GLY A 195 -10.60 13.43 -9.11
N ARG A 196 -11.34 14.38 -9.66
CA ARG A 196 -11.63 14.46 -11.10
C ARG A 196 -10.41 14.87 -11.90
N ALA A 197 -10.31 14.40 -13.12
CA ALA A 197 -9.22 14.78 -14.02
C ALA A 197 -9.17 16.32 -14.23
N GLY A 198 -7.97 16.90 -14.15
CA GLY A 198 -7.71 18.32 -14.30
C GLY A 198 -8.00 19.17 -13.06
N THR A 199 -8.38 18.56 -11.93
CA THR A 199 -8.61 19.32 -10.69
C THR A 199 -7.35 19.47 -9.83
N GLY A 200 -6.33 18.65 -10.06
CA GLY A 200 -5.12 18.67 -9.26
C GLY A 200 -5.42 18.49 -7.76
N ASN A 201 -5.02 19.49 -6.96
CA ASN A 201 -5.30 19.57 -5.53
C ASN A 201 -6.36 20.61 -5.15
N THR A 202 -7.12 21.16 -6.10
CA THR A 202 -8.07 22.26 -5.82
C THR A 202 -9.28 21.82 -5.01
N GLU A 203 -9.58 20.54 -4.95
CA GLU A 203 -10.73 19.95 -4.28
C GLU A 203 -10.40 19.30 -2.91
N VAL A 204 -9.13 19.36 -2.49
CA VAL A 204 -8.70 18.68 -1.24
C VAL A 204 -9.43 19.23 0.00
N GLN A 205 -9.67 20.52 0.09
CA GLN A 205 -10.34 21.12 1.24
C GLN A 205 -11.87 20.98 1.20
N SER A 206 -12.47 20.99 0.01
CA SER A 206 -13.93 20.96 -0.14
C SER A 206 -14.49 19.54 -0.23
N LEU A 207 -13.80 18.65 -0.95
CA LEU A 207 -14.27 17.31 -1.22
C LEU A 207 -13.42 16.21 -0.56
N HIS A 208 -12.24 16.54 -0.02
CA HIS A 208 -11.22 15.60 0.44
C HIS A 208 -10.82 14.61 -0.64
N ARG A 209 -10.56 15.13 -1.85
CA ARG A 209 -10.16 14.37 -3.03
C ARG A 209 -8.96 15.02 -3.69
N ILE A 210 -8.07 14.20 -4.25
CA ILE A 210 -6.90 14.65 -5.01
C ILE A 210 -6.83 13.91 -6.35
N GLU A 211 -6.46 14.60 -7.42
CA GLU A 211 -6.23 13.97 -8.71
C GLU A 211 -5.02 13.04 -8.66
N GLY A 212 -5.17 11.77 -9.07
CA GLY A 212 -4.10 10.79 -9.00
C GLY A 212 -2.87 11.18 -9.84
N ASP A 213 -3.05 11.73 -11.05
CA ASP A 213 -1.92 12.17 -11.88
C ASP A 213 -1.15 13.36 -11.26
N PHE A 214 -1.85 14.24 -10.54
CA PHE A 214 -1.22 15.33 -9.79
C PHE A 214 -0.34 14.78 -8.66
N LEU A 215 -0.89 13.90 -7.81
CA LEU A 215 -0.14 13.24 -6.74
C LEU A 215 1.07 12.48 -7.30
N ARG A 216 0.86 11.72 -8.38
CA ARG A 216 1.94 10.98 -9.02
C ARG A 216 3.08 11.88 -9.44
N ALA A 217 2.79 13.01 -10.07
CA ALA A 217 3.80 13.96 -10.52
C ALA A 217 4.62 14.54 -9.34
N GLU A 218 3.98 14.83 -8.20
CA GLU A 218 4.67 15.30 -7.00
C GLU A 218 5.59 14.25 -6.38
N VAL A 219 5.15 12.99 -6.32
CA VAL A 219 5.96 11.89 -5.79
C VAL A 219 7.14 11.60 -6.73
N GLU A 220 6.91 11.57 -8.04
CA GLU A 220 7.99 11.40 -9.04
C GLU A 220 9.00 12.56 -8.99
N ALA A 221 8.56 13.79 -8.71
CA ALA A 221 9.46 14.94 -8.54
C ALA A 221 10.43 14.79 -7.35
N ALA A 222 10.09 13.99 -6.33
CA ALA A 222 11.00 13.66 -5.24
C ALA A 222 12.05 12.59 -5.61
N GLY A 223 11.97 12.00 -6.81
CA GLY A 223 12.93 11.03 -7.33
C GLY A 223 12.42 9.59 -7.39
N PHE A 224 11.18 9.35 -7.05
CA PHE A 224 10.55 8.03 -7.16
C PHE A 224 10.25 7.66 -8.62
N VAL A 225 10.12 6.36 -8.86
CA VAL A 225 9.60 5.81 -10.12
C VAL A 225 8.23 5.19 -9.85
N PHE A 226 7.22 5.62 -10.59
CA PHE A 226 5.90 5.00 -10.52
C PHE A 226 5.95 3.60 -11.14
N GLU A 227 5.54 2.57 -10.36
CA GLU A 227 5.52 1.18 -10.83
C GLU A 227 4.15 0.69 -11.28
N GLY A 228 3.08 1.32 -10.80
CA GLY A 228 1.74 0.95 -11.19
C GLY A 228 0.68 1.28 -10.15
N ALA A 229 -0.56 0.92 -10.50
CA ALA A 229 -1.74 1.10 -9.68
C ALA A 229 -2.49 -0.22 -9.49
N SER A 230 -3.10 -0.40 -8.31
CA SER A 230 -4.08 -1.47 -8.09
C SER A 230 -5.50 -0.92 -8.23
N GLN A 231 -6.38 -1.73 -8.82
CA GLN A 231 -7.80 -1.42 -8.95
C GLN A 231 -8.62 -1.94 -7.75
N ALA A 232 -7.96 -2.39 -6.68
CA ALA A 232 -8.63 -3.02 -5.55
C ALA A 232 -9.68 -2.12 -4.87
N LEU A 233 -9.46 -0.80 -4.87
CA LEU A 233 -10.33 0.20 -4.25
C LEU A 233 -11.02 1.11 -5.28
N ALA A 234 -10.97 0.75 -6.56
CA ALA A 234 -11.65 1.53 -7.60
C ALA A 234 -13.17 1.36 -7.50
N ASN A 235 -13.89 2.47 -7.54
CA ASN A 235 -15.35 2.48 -7.65
C ASN A 235 -15.79 3.34 -8.83
N PRO A 236 -16.10 2.75 -9.99
CA PRO A 236 -16.50 3.49 -11.18
C PRO A 236 -17.87 4.19 -11.04
N ASP A 237 -18.68 3.81 -10.04
CA ASP A 237 -19.98 4.42 -9.79
C ASP A 237 -19.88 5.74 -8.98
N ASP A 238 -18.70 6.04 -8.41
CA ASP A 238 -18.41 7.33 -7.77
C ASP A 238 -18.02 8.37 -8.82
N ASP A 239 -18.87 9.35 -9.07
CA ASP A 239 -18.61 10.44 -10.03
C ASP A 239 -17.63 11.50 -9.51
N ARG A 240 -17.19 11.38 -8.25
CA ARG A 240 -16.20 12.22 -7.57
C ARG A 240 -16.61 13.69 -7.42
N THR A 241 -17.93 13.97 -7.43
CA THR A 241 -18.45 15.35 -7.36
C THR A 241 -18.87 15.77 -5.96
N VAL A 242 -19.01 14.83 -5.03
CA VAL A 242 -19.39 15.07 -3.64
C VAL A 242 -18.23 14.79 -2.68
N SER A 243 -18.31 15.38 -1.48
CA SER A 243 -17.34 15.12 -0.42
C SER A 243 -17.31 13.64 -0.05
N VAL A 244 -16.12 13.12 0.30
CA VAL A 244 -15.94 11.74 0.78
C VAL A 244 -16.74 11.43 2.06
N PHE A 245 -17.19 12.48 2.76
CA PHE A 245 -18.01 12.37 3.98
C PHE A 245 -19.51 12.37 3.69
N ASP A 246 -19.93 12.60 2.44
CA ASP A 246 -21.34 12.55 2.07
C ASP A 246 -21.93 11.14 2.30
N GLU A 247 -23.11 11.08 2.92
CA GLU A 247 -23.73 9.82 3.29
C GLU A 247 -23.99 8.88 2.10
N SER A 248 -24.18 9.46 0.92
CA SER A 248 -24.45 8.69 -0.31
C SER A 248 -23.25 7.87 -0.80
N ILE A 249 -22.01 8.24 -0.42
CA ILE A 249 -20.76 7.63 -0.92
C ILE A 249 -19.79 7.25 0.19
N ARG A 250 -20.05 7.62 1.43
CA ARG A 250 -19.14 7.41 2.56
C ARG A 250 -18.72 5.95 2.69
N GLY A 251 -17.42 5.70 2.69
CA GLY A 251 -16.83 4.36 2.72
C GLY A 251 -16.85 3.62 1.37
N GLN A 252 -17.43 4.23 0.32
CA GLN A 252 -17.53 3.67 -1.03
C GLN A 252 -16.97 4.62 -2.10
N THR A 253 -16.17 5.59 -1.72
CA THR A 253 -15.51 6.50 -2.63
C THR A 253 -14.56 5.76 -3.56
N ASP A 254 -14.42 6.24 -4.80
CA ASP A 254 -13.35 5.79 -5.67
C ASP A 254 -11.99 6.18 -5.09
N GLN A 255 -11.07 5.21 -5.05
CA GLN A 255 -9.74 5.41 -4.54
C GLN A 255 -8.72 4.77 -5.46
N PHE A 256 -7.59 5.45 -5.63
CA PHE A 256 -6.43 4.85 -6.25
C PHE A 256 -5.50 4.24 -5.19
N VAL A 257 -4.80 3.18 -5.57
CA VAL A 257 -3.71 2.58 -4.80
C VAL A 257 -2.48 2.63 -5.68
N TYR A 258 -1.54 3.50 -5.37
CA TYR A 258 -0.34 3.72 -6.16
C TYR A 258 0.89 3.13 -5.48
N ARG A 259 1.79 2.57 -6.29
CA ARG A 259 3.08 2.08 -5.85
C ARG A 259 4.20 2.80 -6.59
N PHE A 260 5.12 3.32 -5.80
CA PHE A 260 6.32 3.97 -6.26
C PHE A 260 7.54 3.25 -5.69
N ARG A 261 8.62 3.22 -6.45
CA ARG A 261 9.89 2.64 -6.01
C ARG A 261 10.99 3.70 -5.95
N LYS A 262 11.77 3.68 -4.88
CA LYS A 262 13.05 4.39 -4.82
C LYS A 262 14.04 3.64 -5.72
N PRO A 263 14.65 4.27 -6.75
CA PRO A 263 15.69 3.64 -7.56
C PRO A 263 16.83 3.09 -6.71
N GLY A 264 17.48 2.00 -7.22
CA GLY A 264 18.61 1.35 -6.57
C GLY A 264 19.94 2.10 -6.79
#